data_9c3fc482fa7b62215b72f77875a64b4f
#
_entry.id   9c3fc482fa7b62215b72f77875a64b4f
#
_cell.length_a   1.000
_cell.length_b   1.000
_cell.length_c   1.000
_cell.angle_alpha   90.00
_cell.angle_beta   90.00
_cell.angle_gamma   90.00
#
_symmetry.space_group_name_H-M   'P 1'
#
loop_
_entity.id
_entity.type
_entity.pdbx_description
1 polymer ?
#
loop_
_entity_poly.entity_id
_entity_poly.type
_entity_poly.pdbx_seq_one_letter_code
_entity_poly.pdbx_strand_id
1 'polypeptide(L)'
;MFRLPIVKFFNRIFNRVTITVVLVALQVLWLLWAFWSFTAGRVWLNGALKALSILIVLYLVRKDENSAYKICWIVLIGLLPLLGGALYLAFGNKAPAKHLRERMQKVEQAHQTELAQPEGQTDALDISSRNLSRYVAKFGPYPAWRDTAAHYFSCGEEMYPQLLADLDKAEKFIFLEFFILRSGKMWDGVEQILRRKAAQGVDVRLIYDDFGSLLGLPSDFVIRMERAHIRCIPFNPVVPLVSLVMNHRDHRKIVVVDGNVAYTGGVNLADEYINAEQRFGYWKDAAIRLEGAAVWNFTVMFLNVWNAFRPQETDYTAFAPTRLPAVQDGVVQPYADSPLDEEPLAETVYLDILSQAQRYVYIYTPYLAVGCLLYTSPSPR
;
A
#
# COMPACT_ATOMS: atom_id res chain seq x y z
N MET A 1 24.45 10.72 -33.51
CA MET A 1 24.98 9.39 -33.20
C MET A 1 23.81 8.40 -33.17
N PHE A 2 23.56 7.74 -34.29
CA PHE A 2 22.41 6.85 -34.50
C PHE A 2 22.60 5.57 -33.65
N ARG A 3 21.88 5.42 -32.54
CA ARG A 3 21.72 4.10 -31.91
C ARG A 3 20.81 3.28 -32.80
N LEU A 4 21.35 2.21 -33.37
CA LEU A 4 20.69 1.27 -34.25
C LEU A 4 19.35 0.80 -33.67
N PRO A 5 18.25 0.70 -34.47
CA PRO A 5 16.94 0.24 -34.01
C PRO A 5 16.97 -1.14 -33.34
N ILE A 6 17.96 -1.94 -33.64
CA ILE A 6 18.23 -3.27 -33.07
C ILE A 6 18.48 -3.19 -31.56
N VAL A 7 19.22 -2.21 -31.04
CA VAL A 7 19.49 -2.07 -29.59
C VAL A 7 18.23 -1.69 -28.82
N LYS A 8 17.36 -0.84 -29.40
CA LYS A 8 16.05 -0.53 -28.81
C LYS A 8 15.10 -1.73 -28.79
N PHE A 9 15.15 -2.56 -29.83
CA PHE A 9 14.37 -3.80 -29.94
C PHE A 9 14.85 -4.84 -28.93
N PHE A 10 16.16 -5.06 -28.78
CA PHE A 10 16.72 -5.95 -27.76
C PHE A 10 16.41 -5.47 -26.32
N ASN A 11 16.54 -4.19 -26.01
CA ASN A 11 16.19 -3.66 -24.68
C ASN A 11 14.68 -3.72 -24.39
N ARG A 12 13.82 -3.76 -25.40
CA ARG A 12 12.38 -3.95 -25.24
C ARG A 12 12.01 -5.41 -24.97
N ILE A 13 12.75 -6.36 -25.54
CA ILE A 13 12.55 -7.80 -25.34
C ILE A 13 13.23 -8.28 -24.05
N PHE A 14 14.40 -7.74 -23.71
CA PHE A 14 15.16 -8.09 -22.49
C PHE A 14 14.94 -7.11 -21.34
N ASN A 15 13.74 -6.53 -21.22
CA ASN A 15 13.40 -5.78 -20.02
C ASN A 15 13.08 -6.74 -18.87
N ARG A 16 13.15 -6.23 -17.63
CA ARG A 16 12.87 -7.02 -16.41
C ARG A 16 11.55 -7.81 -16.49
N VAL A 17 10.52 -7.20 -17.05
CA VAL A 17 9.17 -7.77 -17.15
C VAL A 17 9.14 -8.96 -18.11
N THR A 18 9.70 -8.79 -19.31
CA THR A 18 9.71 -9.87 -20.31
C THR A 18 10.51 -11.06 -19.79
N ILE A 19 11.67 -10.83 -19.18
CA ILE A 19 12.48 -11.89 -18.58
C ILE A 19 11.68 -12.58 -17.47
N THR A 20 11.03 -11.82 -16.59
CA THR A 20 10.22 -12.40 -15.50
C THR A 20 9.05 -13.23 -16.04
N VAL A 21 8.31 -12.71 -17.02
CA VAL A 21 7.19 -13.42 -17.64
C VAL A 21 7.64 -14.70 -18.32
N VAL A 22 8.74 -14.68 -19.07
CA VAL A 22 9.29 -15.86 -19.74
C VAL A 22 9.77 -16.89 -18.72
N LEU A 23 10.47 -16.46 -17.66
CA LEU A 23 10.93 -17.36 -16.60
C LEU A 23 9.77 -18.00 -15.83
N VAL A 24 8.74 -17.23 -15.51
CA VAL A 24 7.52 -17.75 -14.86
C VAL A 24 6.80 -18.73 -15.77
N ALA A 25 6.66 -18.42 -17.07
CA ALA A 25 6.03 -19.31 -18.03
C ALA A 25 6.81 -20.64 -18.17
N LEU A 26 8.14 -20.56 -18.29
CA LEU A 26 9.01 -21.76 -18.33
C LEU A 26 8.92 -22.59 -17.05
N GLN A 27 8.85 -21.92 -15.91
CA GLN A 27 8.71 -22.60 -14.61
C GLN A 27 7.36 -23.31 -14.49
N VAL A 28 6.26 -22.68 -14.94
CA VAL A 28 4.93 -23.31 -14.97
C VAL A 28 4.92 -24.49 -15.93
N LEU A 29 5.45 -24.36 -17.14
CA LEU A 29 5.54 -25.45 -18.11
C LEU A 29 6.39 -26.62 -17.61
N TRP A 30 7.52 -26.30 -16.95
CA TRP A 30 8.36 -27.33 -16.34
C TRP A 30 7.65 -28.05 -15.20
N LEU A 31 6.93 -27.33 -14.33
CA LEU A 31 6.12 -27.91 -13.27
C LEU A 31 5.03 -28.84 -13.83
N LEU A 32 4.31 -28.40 -14.86
CA LEU A 32 3.28 -29.21 -15.52
C LEU A 32 3.87 -30.47 -16.14
N TRP A 33 4.99 -30.37 -16.83
CA TRP A 33 5.70 -31.51 -17.42
C TRP A 33 6.26 -32.46 -16.38
N ALA A 34 6.96 -31.95 -15.36
CA ALA A 34 7.51 -32.74 -14.26
C ALA A 34 6.40 -33.50 -13.53
N PHE A 35 5.27 -32.82 -13.33
CA PHE A 35 4.11 -33.39 -12.68
C PHE A 35 3.50 -34.54 -13.49
N TRP A 36 3.30 -34.34 -14.78
CA TRP A 36 2.82 -35.38 -15.69
C TRP A 36 3.78 -36.56 -15.68
N SER A 37 5.05 -36.34 -15.88
CA SER A 37 6.08 -37.38 -15.92
C SER A 37 6.18 -38.15 -14.61
N PHE A 38 5.98 -37.49 -13.46
CA PHE A 38 6.05 -38.10 -12.15
C PHE A 38 4.85 -38.98 -11.82
N THR A 39 3.66 -38.62 -12.33
CA THR A 39 2.40 -39.32 -12.02
C THR A 39 2.03 -40.40 -13.03
N ALA A 40 2.61 -40.40 -14.22
CA ALA A 40 2.31 -41.37 -15.27
C ALA A 40 2.64 -42.80 -14.83
N GLY A 41 1.62 -43.66 -14.82
CA GLY A 41 1.78 -45.10 -14.54
C GLY A 41 1.93 -45.50 -13.05
N ARG A 42 1.88 -44.55 -12.10
CA ARG A 42 2.08 -44.82 -10.66
C ARG A 42 0.79 -44.69 -9.85
N VAL A 43 -0.09 -45.71 -9.91
CA VAL A 43 -1.42 -45.68 -9.28
C VAL A 43 -1.38 -45.36 -7.77
N TRP A 44 -0.45 -46.03 -7.02
CA TRP A 44 -0.32 -45.84 -5.58
C TRP A 44 0.11 -44.40 -5.22
N LEU A 45 1.01 -43.78 -6.01
CA LEU A 45 1.48 -42.42 -5.81
C LEU A 45 0.35 -41.41 -6.04
N ASN A 46 -0.44 -41.64 -7.10
CA ASN A 46 -1.64 -40.82 -7.37
C ASN A 46 -2.64 -40.93 -6.22
N GLY A 47 -2.84 -42.10 -5.64
CA GLY A 47 -3.70 -42.32 -4.47
C GLY A 47 -3.20 -41.54 -3.26
N ALA A 48 -1.91 -41.61 -2.93
CA ALA A 48 -1.30 -40.93 -1.82
C ALA A 48 -1.38 -39.38 -1.96
N LEU A 49 -1.13 -38.87 -3.17
CA LEU A 49 -1.20 -37.44 -3.45
C LEU A 49 -2.64 -36.93 -3.39
N LYS A 50 -3.64 -37.69 -3.85
CA LYS A 50 -5.06 -37.35 -3.68
C LYS A 50 -5.44 -37.27 -2.19
N ALA A 51 -5.00 -38.29 -1.40
CA ALA A 51 -5.23 -38.27 0.04
C ALA A 51 -4.60 -37.05 0.72
N LEU A 52 -3.37 -36.69 0.34
CA LEU A 52 -2.71 -35.46 0.82
C LEU A 52 -3.51 -34.22 0.44
N SER A 53 -4.01 -34.11 -0.79
CA SER A 53 -4.83 -32.97 -1.22
C SER A 53 -6.13 -32.84 -0.40
N ILE A 54 -6.78 -33.95 -0.06
CA ILE A 54 -7.94 -33.98 0.83
C ILE A 54 -7.55 -33.47 2.22
N LEU A 55 -6.42 -33.88 2.77
CA LEU A 55 -5.93 -33.39 4.06
C LEU A 55 -5.66 -31.88 4.04
N ILE A 56 -5.08 -31.37 2.93
CA ILE A 56 -4.87 -29.91 2.75
C ILE A 56 -6.21 -29.17 2.71
N VAL A 57 -7.21 -29.69 2.02
CA VAL A 57 -8.56 -29.10 1.97
C VAL A 57 -9.19 -29.08 3.36
N LEU A 58 -9.11 -30.17 4.12
CA LEU A 58 -9.63 -30.24 5.50
C LEU A 58 -8.90 -29.24 6.42
N TYR A 59 -7.59 -29.10 6.26
CA TYR A 59 -6.81 -28.08 6.96
C TYR A 59 -7.27 -26.65 6.60
N LEU A 60 -7.48 -26.35 5.30
CA LEU A 60 -7.97 -25.08 4.82
C LEU A 60 -9.34 -24.72 5.39
N VAL A 61 -10.26 -25.66 5.46
CA VAL A 61 -11.60 -25.44 6.03
C VAL A 61 -11.50 -25.00 7.49
N ARG A 62 -10.58 -25.61 8.26
CA ARG A 62 -10.38 -25.29 9.70
C ARG A 62 -9.61 -23.98 9.95
N LYS A 63 -8.81 -23.54 8.98
CA LYS A 63 -7.97 -22.35 9.16
C LYS A 63 -8.84 -21.09 9.27
N ASP A 64 -8.50 -20.20 10.20
CA ASP A 64 -9.16 -18.91 10.29
C ASP A 64 -8.55 -17.96 9.23
N GLU A 65 -9.20 -17.89 8.07
CA GLU A 65 -8.83 -17.06 6.94
C GLU A 65 -10.08 -16.63 6.16
N ASN A 66 -9.95 -15.59 5.36
CA ASN A 66 -11.02 -15.09 4.50
C ASN A 66 -11.62 -16.22 3.64
N SER A 67 -12.94 -16.38 3.73
CA SER A 67 -13.67 -17.48 3.08
C SER A 67 -13.51 -17.50 1.55
N ALA A 68 -13.47 -16.33 0.90
CA ALA A 68 -13.29 -16.26 -0.56
C ALA A 68 -11.92 -16.81 -0.98
N TYR A 69 -10.89 -16.52 -0.22
CA TYR A 69 -9.56 -17.06 -0.46
C TYR A 69 -9.50 -18.58 -0.27
N LYS A 70 -10.11 -19.09 0.81
CA LYS A 70 -10.21 -20.55 1.04
C LYS A 70 -10.91 -21.25 -0.11
N ILE A 71 -12.05 -20.69 -0.57
CA ILE A 71 -12.83 -21.26 -1.67
C ILE A 71 -11.99 -21.33 -2.95
N CYS A 72 -11.25 -20.28 -3.31
CA CYS A 72 -10.38 -20.30 -4.50
C CYS A 72 -9.37 -21.44 -4.45
N TRP A 73 -8.72 -21.65 -3.30
CA TRP A 73 -7.77 -22.77 -3.14
C TRP A 73 -8.45 -24.13 -3.14
N ILE A 74 -9.59 -24.28 -2.46
CA ILE A 74 -10.37 -25.53 -2.43
C ILE A 74 -10.81 -25.93 -3.84
N VAL A 75 -11.30 -24.97 -4.64
CA VAL A 75 -11.69 -25.19 -6.04
C VAL A 75 -10.47 -25.59 -6.87
N LEU A 76 -9.34 -24.90 -6.73
CA LEU A 76 -8.11 -25.21 -7.46
C LEU A 76 -7.58 -26.61 -7.11
N ILE A 77 -7.56 -26.97 -5.83
CA ILE A 77 -7.15 -28.30 -5.34
C ILE A 77 -8.14 -29.36 -5.78
N GLY A 78 -9.45 -29.06 -5.80
CA GLY A 78 -10.48 -29.98 -6.27
C GLY A 78 -10.37 -30.30 -7.77
N LEU A 79 -10.10 -29.28 -8.59
CA LEU A 79 -9.93 -29.45 -10.03
C LEU A 79 -8.59 -30.07 -10.42
N LEU A 80 -7.52 -29.70 -9.71
CA LEU A 80 -6.15 -30.14 -9.98
C LEU A 80 -5.50 -30.63 -8.68
N PRO A 81 -5.89 -31.80 -8.15
CA PRO A 81 -5.54 -32.25 -6.79
C PRO A 81 -4.05 -32.15 -6.45
N LEU A 82 -3.24 -32.55 -7.39
CA LEU A 82 -1.80 -32.61 -7.20
C LEU A 82 -1.14 -31.25 -7.40
N LEU A 83 -1.45 -30.59 -8.51
CA LEU A 83 -0.89 -29.27 -8.83
C LEU A 83 -1.42 -28.22 -7.87
N GLY A 84 -2.73 -28.20 -7.60
CA GLY A 84 -3.36 -27.27 -6.67
C GLY A 84 -2.82 -27.43 -5.25
N GLY A 85 -2.62 -28.68 -4.78
CA GLY A 85 -1.99 -28.94 -3.48
C GLY A 85 -0.54 -28.45 -3.41
N ALA A 86 0.26 -28.72 -4.45
CA ALA A 86 1.64 -28.25 -4.53
C ALA A 86 1.72 -26.72 -4.58
N LEU A 87 0.86 -26.08 -5.40
CA LEU A 87 0.77 -24.63 -5.47
C LEU A 87 0.32 -24.01 -4.14
N TYR A 88 -0.62 -24.64 -3.44
CA TYR A 88 -1.02 -24.16 -2.12
C TYR A 88 0.12 -24.24 -1.11
N LEU A 89 0.87 -25.34 -1.07
CA LEU A 89 2.03 -25.46 -0.19
C LEU A 89 3.12 -24.44 -0.52
N ALA A 90 3.30 -24.11 -1.79
CA ALA A 90 4.30 -23.14 -2.24
C ALA A 90 3.84 -21.67 -2.05
N PHE A 91 2.57 -21.37 -2.28
CA PHE A 91 2.07 -19.99 -2.39
C PHE A 91 0.89 -19.68 -1.47
N GLY A 92 0.29 -20.66 -0.82
CA GLY A 92 -0.89 -20.50 0.03
C GLY A 92 -0.61 -19.82 1.36
N ASN A 93 0.66 -19.72 1.76
CA ASN A 93 1.02 -19.01 2.97
C ASN A 93 1.04 -17.49 2.71
N LYS A 94 0.09 -16.78 3.33
CA LYS A 94 -0.01 -15.32 3.23
C LYS A 94 0.86 -14.56 4.23
N ALA A 95 1.52 -15.29 5.16
CA ALA A 95 2.36 -14.61 6.14
C ALA A 95 3.39 -13.72 5.43
N PRO A 96 3.55 -12.46 5.83
CA PRO A 96 4.64 -11.62 5.37
C PRO A 96 5.95 -12.36 5.55
N ALA A 97 6.94 -12.06 4.70
CA ALA A 97 8.28 -12.55 4.99
C ALA A 97 8.58 -12.21 6.46
N LYS A 98 8.81 -13.23 7.27
CA LYS A 98 8.98 -13.10 8.73
C LYS A 98 9.92 -11.94 9.09
N HIS A 99 10.97 -11.77 8.30
CA HIS A 99 11.94 -10.71 8.48
C HIS A 99 11.37 -9.29 8.27
N LEU A 100 10.50 -9.10 7.28
CA LEU A 100 9.83 -7.79 7.05
C LEU A 100 8.89 -7.47 8.21
N ARG A 101 8.09 -8.45 8.63
CA ARG A 101 7.17 -8.32 9.78
C ARG A 101 7.93 -7.94 11.05
N GLU A 102 9.00 -8.66 11.39
CA GLU A 102 9.80 -8.40 12.58
C GLU A 102 10.45 -7.01 12.57
N ARG A 103 10.94 -6.57 11.40
CA ARG A 103 11.52 -5.23 11.25
C ARG A 103 10.49 -4.13 11.45
N MET A 104 9.33 -4.23 10.81
CA MET A 104 8.25 -3.26 10.94
C MET A 104 7.73 -3.20 12.38
N GLN A 105 7.37 -4.35 12.96
CA GLN A 105 6.89 -4.43 14.34
C GLN A 105 7.89 -3.89 15.36
N LYS A 106 9.18 -4.13 15.16
CA LYS A 106 10.21 -3.57 16.06
C LYS A 106 10.22 -2.04 16.04
N VAL A 107 10.09 -1.42 14.88
CA VAL A 107 10.05 0.04 14.75
C VAL A 107 8.75 0.60 15.32
N GLU A 108 7.61 0.00 14.99
CA GLU A 108 6.30 0.41 15.50
C GLU A 108 6.23 0.35 17.04
N GLN A 109 6.75 -0.71 17.64
CA GLN A 109 6.83 -0.84 19.10
C GLN A 109 7.76 0.19 19.73
N ALA A 110 8.91 0.49 19.11
CA ALA A 110 9.85 1.49 19.61
C ALA A 110 9.27 2.91 19.61
N HIS A 111 8.37 3.21 18.67
CA HIS A 111 7.76 4.54 18.48
C HIS A 111 6.27 4.59 18.81
N GLN A 112 5.75 3.60 19.54
CA GLN A 112 4.34 3.55 19.91
C GLN A 112 3.89 4.76 20.73
N THR A 113 4.77 5.33 21.56
CA THR A 113 4.48 6.51 22.38
C THR A 113 4.27 7.78 21.58
N GLU A 114 4.82 7.85 20.37
CA GLU A 114 4.65 8.99 19.46
C GLU A 114 3.19 9.17 19.02
N LEU A 115 2.42 8.09 19.03
CA LEU A 115 1.00 8.06 18.68
C LEU A 115 0.09 7.96 19.91
N ALA A 116 0.51 8.51 21.05
CA ALA A 116 -0.35 8.57 22.23
C ALA A 116 -1.58 9.46 21.98
N GLN A 117 -2.77 8.98 22.36
CA GLN A 117 -4.02 9.74 22.21
C GLN A 117 -4.02 10.95 23.16
N PRO A 118 -4.06 12.20 22.66
CA PRO A 118 -4.19 13.36 23.52
C PRO A 118 -5.57 13.41 24.20
N GLU A 119 -5.62 13.93 25.41
CA GLU A 119 -6.87 14.09 26.14
C GLU A 119 -7.84 15.06 25.49
N GLY A 120 -9.13 14.84 25.66
CA GLY A 120 -10.19 15.77 25.24
C GLY A 120 -10.49 15.82 23.74
N GLN A 121 -9.72 15.15 22.89
CA GLN A 121 -9.89 15.25 21.43
C GLN A 121 -11.24 14.71 20.92
N THR A 122 -11.83 13.74 21.61
CA THR A 122 -13.06 13.07 21.19
C THR A 122 -14.28 13.40 22.05
N ASP A 123 -14.17 14.33 23.00
CA ASP A 123 -15.24 14.60 23.97
C ASP A 123 -16.51 15.19 23.34
N ALA A 124 -16.36 15.95 22.27
CA ALA A 124 -17.49 16.53 21.54
C ALA A 124 -18.18 15.57 20.56
N LEU A 125 -17.62 14.37 20.35
CA LEU A 125 -18.21 13.37 19.46
C LEU A 125 -19.44 12.72 20.15
N ASP A 126 -20.42 12.31 19.33
CA ASP A 126 -21.47 11.42 19.77
C ASP A 126 -20.89 10.06 20.24
N ILE A 127 -21.70 9.28 20.95
CA ILE A 127 -21.25 8.02 21.58
C ILE A 127 -20.71 7.05 20.53
N SER A 128 -21.37 6.96 19.37
CA SER A 128 -21.04 6.03 18.31
C SER A 128 -19.70 6.38 17.67
N SER A 129 -19.54 7.62 17.23
CA SER A 129 -18.29 8.14 16.66
C SER A 129 -17.13 8.07 17.64
N ARG A 130 -17.40 8.32 18.92
CA ARG A 130 -16.41 8.18 20.00
C ARG A 130 -15.97 6.71 20.19
N ASN A 131 -16.89 5.76 20.13
CA ASN A 131 -16.56 4.35 20.24
C ASN A 131 -15.70 3.87 19.05
N LEU A 132 -16.05 4.29 17.83
CA LEU A 132 -15.25 4.01 16.63
C LEU A 132 -13.84 4.61 16.76
N SER A 133 -13.74 5.87 17.18
CA SER A 133 -12.45 6.53 17.40
C SER A 133 -11.61 5.80 18.45
N ARG A 134 -12.21 5.36 19.55
CA ARG A 134 -11.52 4.55 20.59
C ARG A 134 -11.05 3.20 20.04
N TYR A 135 -11.85 2.55 19.20
CA TYR A 135 -11.47 1.31 18.56
C TYR A 135 -10.21 1.52 17.68
N VAL A 136 -10.20 2.55 16.82
CA VAL A 136 -9.05 2.89 15.99
C VAL A 136 -7.82 3.22 16.83
N ALA A 137 -7.98 4.00 17.91
CA ALA A 137 -6.86 4.34 18.79
C ALA A 137 -6.31 3.14 19.57
N LYS A 138 -7.17 2.17 19.92
CA LYS A 138 -6.77 0.98 20.69
C LYS A 138 -6.08 -0.08 19.86
N PHE A 139 -6.59 -0.35 18.66
CA PHE A 139 -6.15 -1.46 17.83
C PHE A 139 -5.21 -1.01 16.69
N GLY A 140 -5.38 0.21 16.16
CA GLY A 140 -4.50 0.76 15.14
C GLY A 140 -3.41 1.71 15.66
N PRO A 141 -3.27 1.93 16.96
CA PRO A 141 -2.65 3.00 17.77
C PRO A 141 -2.57 4.37 17.05
N TYR A 142 -3.65 4.79 16.41
CA TYR A 142 -3.71 6.09 15.73
C TYR A 142 -4.59 7.07 16.51
N PRO A 143 -4.05 8.19 17.02
CA PRO A 143 -4.80 9.19 17.75
C PRO A 143 -5.72 10.02 16.85
N ALA A 144 -6.79 10.53 17.47
CA ALA A 144 -7.71 11.49 16.89
C ALA A 144 -7.28 12.92 17.21
N TRP A 145 -7.55 13.86 16.31
CA TRP A 145 -7.11 15.26 16.40
C TRP A 145 -8.24 16.23 16.04
N ARG A 146 -8.37 17.32 16.81
CA ARG A 146 -9.33 18.40 16.53
C ARG A 146 -8.70 19.54 15.73
N ASP A 147 -7.44 19.87 16.02
CA ASP A 147 -6.76 21.02 15.45
C ASP A 147 -6.23 20.70 14.05
N THR A 148 -7.14 20.38 13.15
CA THR A 148 -6.81 19.96 11.79
C THR A 148 -7.84 20.47 10.79
N ALA A 149 -7.37 21.14 9.74
CA ALA A 149 -8.15 21.49 8.57
C ALA A 149 -8.11 20.35 7.56
N ALA A 150 -9.25 20.03 6.94
CA ALA A 150 -9.35 19.04 5.88
C ALA A 150 -9.94 19.66 4.62
N HIS A 151 -9.28 19.44 3.48
CA HIS A 151 -9.77 19.86 2.17
C HIS A 151 -9.87 18.66 1.24
N TYR A 152 -11.07 18.44 0.68
CA TYR A 152 -11.34 17.34 -0.24
C TYR A 152 -11.18 17.79 -1.68
N PHE A 153 -10.49 16.98 -2.49
CA PHE A 153 -10.39 17.13 -3.95
C PHE A 153 -11.18 16.02 -4.63
N SER A 154 -12.05 16.41 -5.54
CA SER A 154 -12.91 15.47 -6.26
C SER A 154 -12.18 14.71 -7.37
N CYS A 155 -11.02 15.20 -7.79
CA CYS A 155 -10.18 14.59 -8.83
C CYS A 155 -8.70 14.99 -8.68
N GLY A 156 -7.82 14.27 -9.38
CA GLY A 156 -6.38 14.53 -9.35
C GLY A 156 -5.98 15.86 -9.98
N GLU A 157 -6.74 16.34 -10.98
CA GLU A 157 -6.49 17.62 -11.63
C GLU A 157 -6.65 18.81 -10.68
N GLU A 158 -7.57 18.71 -9.73
CA GLU A 158 -7.76 19.75 -8.68
C GLU A 158 -6.65 19.66 -7.62
N MET A 159 -6.27 18.43 -7.24
CA MET A 159 -5.24 18.19 -6.23
C MET A 159 -3.85 18.62 -6.70
N TYR A 160 -3.48 18.31 -7.93
CA TYR A 160 -2.11 18.43 -8.41
C TYR A 160 -1.50 19.85 -8.35
N PRO A 161 -2.17 20.92 -8.79
CA PRO A 161 -1.65 22.27 -8.64
C PRO A 161 -1.41 22.68 -7.18
N GLN A 162 -2.32 22.28 -6.28
CA GLN A 162 -2.18 22.56 -4.86
C GLN A 162 -1.02 21.79 -4.24
N LEU A 163 -0.85 20.52 -4.63
CA LEU A 163 0.28 19.71 -4.22
C LEU A 163 1.61 20.37 -4.61
N LEU A 164 1.75 20.80 -5.87
CA LEU A 164 2.97 21.47 -6.32
C LEU A 164 3.23 22.76 -5.52
N ALA A 165 2.17 23.54 -5.24
CA ALA A 165 2.29 24.78 -4.46
C ALA A 165 2.74 24.54 -3.02
N ASP A 166 2.27 23.45 -2.38
CA ASP A 166 2.67 23.12 -1.02
C ASP A 166 4.07 22.50 -0.95
N LEU A 167 4.44 21.67 -1.92
CA LEU A 167 5.82 21.16 -2.05
C LEU A 167 6.82 22.32 -2.24
N ASP A 168 6.42 23.35 -3.01
CA ASP A 168 7.28 24.51 -3.25
C ASP A 168 7.49 25.40 -2.02
N LYS A 169 6.60 25.33 -1.04
CA LYS A 169 6.71 26.05 0.24
C LYS A 169 7.53 25.33 1.30
N ALA A 170 7.94 24.07 1.06
CA ALA A 170 8.69 23.28 2.02
C ALA A 170 9.99 23.99 2.44
N GLU A 171 10.27 24.02 3.74
CA GLU A 171 11.44 24.65 4.35
C GLU A 171 12.34 23.63 5.08
N LYS A 172 11.77 22.54 5.62
CA LYS A 172 12.48 21.57 6.46
C LYS A 172 12.58 20.20 5.83
N PHE A 173 11.43 19.60 5.48
CA PHE A 173 11.41 18.27 4.90
C PHE A 173 10.19 18.01 4.02
N ILE A 174 10.35 17.07 3.08
CA ILE A 174 9.29 16.52 2.24
C ILE A 174 9.40 15.00 2.28
N PHE A 175 8.32 14.33 2.68
CA PHE A 175 8.18 12.89 2.66
C PHE A 175 7.13 12.47 1.66
N LEU A 176 7.45 11.50 0.79
CA LEU A 176 6.54 10.95 -0.21
C LEU A 176 6.55 9.43 -0.14
N GLU A 177 5.36 8.82 -0.14
CA GLU A 177 5.16 7.38 -0.15
C GLU A 177 4.05 7.04 -1.14
N PHE A 178 4.36 6.27 -2.20
CA PHE A 178 3.42 5.99 -3.28
C PHE A 178 3.50 4.54 -3.77
N PHE A 179 2.35 3.96 -4.11
CA PHE A 179 2.31 2.65 -4.74
C PHE A 179 2.75 2.70 -6.19
N ILE A 180 2.19 3.64 -6.99
CA ILE A 180 2.57 3.83 -8.39
C ILE A 180 3.32 5.14 -8.53
N LEU A 181 4.52 5.03 -9.08
CA LEU A 181 5.31 6.15 -9.56
C LEU A 181 5.68 5.89 -11.01
N ARG A 182 5.36 6.83 -11.89
CA ARG A 182 5.64 6.72 -13.33
C ARG A 182 6.22 8.01 -13.88
N SER A 183 7.26 7.88 -14.71
CA SER A 183 7.78 9.01 -15.47
C SER A 183 6.71 9.57 -16.40
N GLY A 184 6.54 10.89 -16.41
CA GLY A 184 5.54 11.61 -17.16
C GLY A 184 5.34 13.01 -16.61
N LYS A 185 4.38 13.75 -17.18
CA LYS A 185 4.12 15.16 -16.86
C LYS A 185 3.89 15.40 -15.37
N MET A 186 3.10 14.53 -14.72
CA MET A 186 2.79 14.67 -13.30
C MET A 186 4.04 14.50 -12.44
N TRP A 187 4.80 13.41 -12.67
CA TRP A 187 6.04 13.17 -11.94
C TRP A 187 7.11 14.22 -12.22
N ASP A 188 7.29 14.62 -13.49
CA ASP A 188 8.32 15.61 -13.87
C ASP A 188 8.12 16.94 -13.14
N GLY A 189 6.86 17.39 -12.98
CA GLY A 189 6.56 18.58 -12.19
C GLY A 189 6.91 18.44 -10.72
N VAL A 190 6.59 17.30 -10.12
CA VAL A 190 6.98 16.99 -8.72
C VAL A 190 8.50 16.87 -8.61
N GLU A 191 9.16 16.06 -9.46
CA GLU A 191 10.61 15.84 -9.42
C GLU A 191 11.40 17.15 -9.54
N GLN A 192 10.96 18.06 -10.39
CA GLN A 192 11.60 19.37 -10.54
C GLN A 192 11.62 20.18 -9.23
N ILE A 193 10.51 20.17 -8.47
CA ILE A 193 10.44 20.84 -7.18
C ILE A 193 11.31 20.11 -6.16
N LEU A 194 11.20 18.78 -6.08
CA LEU A 194 11.99 17.98 -5.13
C LEU A 194 13.49 18.20 -5.31
N ARG A 195 13.98 18.21 -6.55
CA ARG A 195 15.39 18.49 -6.86
C ARG A 195 15.82 19.88 -6.41
N ARG A 196 14.99 20.90 -6.65
CA ARG A 196 15.26 22.27 -6.22
C ARG A 196 15.31 22.36 -4.71
N LYS A 197 14.36 21.75 -4.00
CA LYS A 197 14.28 21.75 -2.54
C LYS A 197 15.44 20.97 -1.90
N ALA A 198 15.79 19.82 -2.43
CA ALA A 198 16.95 19.06 -1.97
C ALA A 198 18.26 19.84 -2.14
N ALA A 199 18.42 20.58 -3.26
CA ALA A 199 19.58 21.46 -3.47
C ALA A 199 19.62 22.65 -2.50
N GLN A 200 18.49 23.04 -1.92
CA GLN A 200 18.37 24.07 -0.87
C GLN A 200 18.58 23.52 0.55
N GLY A 201 18.85 22.21 0.69
CA GLY A 201 19.07 21.57 1.99
C GLY A 201 17.81 21.03 2.67
N VAL A 202 16.65 21.05 2.00
CA VAL A 202 15.44 20.41 2.49
C VAL A 202 15.64 18.88 2.50
N ASP A 203 15.24 18.20 3.58
CA ASP A 203 15.30 16.75 3.68
C ASP A 203 14.20 16.10 2.84
N VAL A 204 14.54 15.59 1.67
CA VAL A 204 13.59 14.94 0.76
C VAL A 204 13.75 13.43 0.81
N ARG A 205 12.66 12.74 1.18
CA ARG A 205 12.60 11.28 1.28
C ARG A 205 11.46 10.73 0.43
N LEU A 206 11.76 9.71 -0.37
CA LEU A 206 10.81 9.05 -1.26
C LEU A 206 10.77 7.54 -0.98
N ILE A 207 9.59 7.00 -0.73
CA ILE A 207 9.31 5.57 -0.72
C ILE A 207 8.37 5.29 -1.89
N TYR A 208 8.66 4.26 -2.67
CA TYR A 208 7.74 3.78 -3.69
C TYR A 208 7.70 2.26 -3.73
N ASP A 209 6.54 1.69 -4.04
CA ASP A 209 6.43 0.24 -4.21
C ASP A 209 7.08 -0.19 -5.53
N ASP A 210 8.05 -1.12 -5.45
CA ASP A 210 8.82 -1.54 -6.65
C ASP A 210 7.95 -2.28 -7.66
N PHE A 211 6.94 -3.03 -7.22
CA PHE A 211 6.01 -3.73 -8.11
C PHE A 211 5.04 -2.78 -8.80
N GLY A 212 4.43 -1.87 -8.03
CA GLY A 212 3.50 -0.87 -8.56
C GLY A 212 4.17 0.06 -9.57
N SER A 213 5.47 0.32 -9.42
CA SER A 213 6.25 1.24 -10.25
C SER A 213 7.13 0.55 -11.29
N LEU A 214 7.10 -0.80 -11.37
CA LEU A 214 8.02 -1.62 -12.18
C LEU A 214 8.08 -1.24 -13.66
N LEU A 215 6.93 -0.91 -14.27
CA LEU A 215 6.81 -0.51 -15.67
C LEU A 215 6.95 0.99 -15.88
N GLY A 216 6.92 1.77 -14.82
CA GLY A 216 6.84 3.23 -14.87
C GLY A 216 8.18 3.94 -14.74
N LEU A 217 9.19 3.29 -14.15
CA LEU A 217 10.45 3.91 -13.80
C LEU A 217 11.64 3.30 -14.57
N PRO A 218 12.66 4.09 -14.88
CA PRO A 218 13.92 3.58 -15.42
C PRO A 218 14.70 2.79 -14.34
N SER A 219 15.52 1.84 -14.77
CA SER A 219 16.28 0.96 -13.88
C SER A 219 17.31 1.69 -13.00
N ASP A 220 17.72 2.89 -13.38
CA ASP A 220 18.66 3.75 -12.66
C ASP A 220 17.96 4.81 -11.79
N PHE A 221 16.63 4.70 -11.60
CA PHE A 221 15.82 5.72 -10.92
C PHE A 221 16.34 6.05 -9.52
N VAL A 222 16.59 5.04 -8.68
CA VAL A 222 17.12 5.26 -7.31
C VAL A 222 18.46 6.00 -7.35
N ILE A 223 19.36 5.59 -8.26
CA ILE A 223 20.68 6.24 -8.41
C ILE A 223 20.52 7.71 -8.81
N ARG A 224 19.57 8.01 -9.70
CA ARG A 224 19.28 9.40 -10.13
C ARG A 224 18.72 10.24 -9.00
N MET A 225 17.84 9.69 -8.16
CA MET A 225 17.28 10.39 -6.99
C MET A 225 18.38 10.66 -5.95
N GLU A 226 19.15 9.65 -5.58
CA GLU A 226 20.26 9.78 -4.61
C GLU A 226 21.31 10.80 -5.07
N ARG A 227 21.66 10.84 -6.37
CA ARG A 227 22.55 11.86 -6.93
C ARG A 227 21.97 13.27 -6.86
N ALA A 228 20.67 13.41 -6.79
CA ALA A 228 19.97 14.68 -6.62
C ALA A 228 19.72 15.01 -5.13
N HIS A 229 20.36 14.30 -4.20
CA HIS A 229 20.16 14.40 -2.75
C HIS A 229 18.72 14.11 -2.30
N ILE A 230 17.96 13.37 -3.10
CA ILE A 230 16.64 12.84 -2.77
C ILE A 230 16.86 11.40 -2.29
N ARG A 231 16.69 11.16 -0.98
CA ARG A 231 16.85 9.82 -0.41
C ARG A 231 15.69 8.94 -0.86
N CYS A 232 15.98 7.76 -1.41
CA CYS A 232 14.98 6.95 -2.09
C CYS A 232 15.01 5.48 -1.65
N ILE A 233 13.85 4.91 -1.33
CA ILE A 233 13.69 3.49 -0.95
C ILE A 233 12.66 2.84 -1.89
N PRO A 234 13.06 1.81 -2.68
CA PRO A 234 12.10 0.90 -3.30
C PRO A 234 11.55 -0.05 -2.22
N PHE A 235 10.26 0.01 -1.94
CA PHE A 235 9.62 -0.89 -0.99
C PHE A 235 9.46 -2.29 -1.61
N ASN A 236 9.87 -3.31 -0.87
CA ASN A 236 9.79 -4.74 -1.24
C ASN A 236 10.21 -5.01 -2.70
N PRO A 237 11.51 -4.85 -3.03
CA PRO A 237 12.02 -4.99 -4.39
C PRO A 237 11.67 -6.33 -5.03
N VAL A 238 11.25 -6.30 -6.29
CA VAL A 238 10.93 -7.49 -7.06
C VAL A 238 12.21 -8.17 -7.51
N VAL A 239 12.52 -9.30 -6.89
CA VAL A 239 13.65 -10.15 -7.28
C VAL A 239 13.10 -11.37 -8.03
N PRO A 240 13.35 -11.50 -9.34
CA PRO A 240 12.93 -12.67 -10.12
C PRO A 240 13.44 -13.96 -9.47
N LEU A 241 12.59 -14.99 -9.40
CA LEU A 241 12.87 -16.32 -8.86
C LEU A 241 13.04 -16.45 -7.34
N VAL A 242 13.32 -15.37 -6.59
CA VAL A 242 13.62 -15.43 -5.16
C VAL A 242 12.42 -15.03 -4.30
N SER A 243 11.55 -14.16 -4.79
CA SER A 243 10.40 -13.67 -4.03
C SER A 243 9.11 -14.37 -4.42
N LEU A 244 8.80 -15.47 -3.73
CA LEU A 244 7.47 -16.13 -3.82
C LEU A 244 6.39 -15.31 -3.07
N VAL A 245 6.79 -14.38 -2.21
CA VAL A 245 5.89 -13.54 -1.40
C VAL A 245 5.77 -12.15 -2.03
N MET A 246 5.11 -12.09 -3.20
CA MET A 246 4.90 -10.81 -3.92
C MET A 246 3.69 -10.02 -3.38
N ASN A 247 2.93 -10.56 -2.41
CA ASN A 247 1.62 -10.03 -2.03
C ASN A 247 1.67 -8.89 -1.00
N HIS A 248 2.82 -8.64 -0.38
CA HIS A 248 2.96 -7.57 0.61
C HIS A 248 3.46 -6.31 -0.09
N ARG A 249 2.52 -5.47 -0.48
CA ARG A 249 2.75 -4.23 -1.19
C ARG A 249 2.34 -3.04 -0.36
N ASP A 250 3.06 -1.96 -0.51
CA ASP A 250 2.70 -0.70 0.09
C ASP A 250 1.75 0.06 -0.84
N HIS A 251 0.46 0.04 -0.50
CA HIS A 251 -0.56 0.70 -1.31
C HIS A 251 -0.90 2.11 -0.82
N ARG A 252 -0.17 2.64 0.16
CA ARG A 252 -0.39 3.98 0.70
C ARG A 252 0.01 5.06 -0.30
N LYS A 253 -0.63 6.22 -0.22
CA LYS A 253 -0.27 7.45 -0.90
C LYS A 253 -0.22 8.52 0.17
N ILE A 254 0.97 8.88 0.55
CA ILE A 254 1.24 9.85 1.60
C ILE A 254 2.20 10.90 1.07
N VAL A 255 1.86 12.17 1.27
CA VAL A 255 2.81 13.27 1.17
C VAL A 255 2.78 14.01 2.50
N VAL A 256 3.94 14.33 3.05
CA VAL A 256 4.06 15.20 4.22
C VAL A 256 5.02 16.33 3.90
N VAL A 257 4.60 17.55 4.20
CA VAL A 257 5.42 18.77 4.03
C VAL A 257 5.59 19.44 5.38
N ASP A 258 6.83 19.51 5.86
CA ASP A 258 7.25 20.16 7.11
C ASP A 258 6.46 19.72 8.37
N GLY A 259 5.80 18.56 8.34
CA GLY A 259 4.91 18.07 9.40
C GLY A 259 3.60 18.85 9.54
N ASN A 260 3.37 19.87 8.71
CA ASN A 260 2.23 20.77 8.81
C ASN A 260 1.13 20.48 7.79
N VAL A 261 1.48 19.92 6.64
CA VAL A 261 0.56 19.58 5.56
C VAL A 261 0.75 18.12 5.17
N ALA A 262 -0.34 17.40 4.99
CA ALA A 262 -0.30 16.05 4.42
C ALA A 262 -1.36 15.86 3.33
N TYR A 263 -1.07 14.94 2.41
CA TYR A 263 -2.01 14.47 1.40
C TYR A 263 -2.15 12.96 1.49
N THR A 264 -3.37 12.48 1.27
CA THR A 264 -3.68 11.05 1.07
C THR A 264 -4.87 10.90 0.13
N GLY A 265 -5.13 9.68 -0.33
CA GLY A 265 -6.25 9.36 -1.21
C GLY A 265 -5.95 8.21 -2.15
N GLY A 266 -6.67 8.16 -3.28
CA GLY A 266 -6.45 7.17 -4.32
C GLY A 266 -5.42 7.58 -5.37
N VAL A 267 -5.13 8.88 -5.49
CA VAL A 267 -4.27 9.46 -6.54
C VAL A 267 -2.82 9.02 -6.37
N ASN A 268 -2.25 8.35 -7.38
CA ASN A 268 -0.82 8.06 -7.47
C ASN A 268 -0.10 9.12 -8.32
N LEU A 269 1.24 9.02 -8.44
CA LEU A 269 2.03 9.93 -9.25
C LEU A 269 2.24 9.39 -10.66
N ALA A 270 1.18 9.47 -11.48
CA ALA A 270 1.22 9.08 -12.90
C ALA A 270 0.19 9.89 -13.70
N ASP A 271 0.43 10.05 -14.99
CA ASP A 271 -0.30 10.96 -15.86
C ASP A 271 -1.79 10.64 -16.03
N GLU A 272 -2.18 9.37 -15.88
CA GLU A 272 -3.57 8.97 -15.89
C GLU A 272 -4.38 9.56 -14.72
N TYR A 273 -3.77 9.81 -13.56
CA TYR A 273 -4.46 10.36 -12.39
C TYR A 273 -4.79 11.86 -12.49
N ILE A 274 -4.13 12.56 -13.39
CA ILE A 274 -4.43 13.96 -13.73
C ILE A 274 -5.01 14.09 -15.14
N ASN A 275 -5.45 12.99 -15.75
CA ASN A 275 -5.99 12.90 -17.10
C ASN A 275 -5.12 13.55 -18.20
N ALA A 276 -3.81 13.65 -17.95
CA ALA A 276 -2.83 14.06 -18.97
C ALA A 276 -2.58 12.94 -19.99
N GLU A 277 -2.86 11.69 -19.63
CA GLU A 277 -2.90 10.52 -20.49
C GLU A 277 -4.24 9.78 -20.29
N GLN A 278 -4.96 9.51 -21.39
CA GLN A 278 -6.20 8.72 -21.37
C GLN A 278 -5.92 7.23 -21.59
N ARG A 279 -5.46 6.55 -20.56
CA ARG A 279 -5.12 5.13 -20.65
C ARG A 279 -6.34 4.21 -20.62
N PHE A 280 -7.35 4.56 -19.81
CA PHE A 280 -8.56 3.76 -19.57
C PHE A 280 -9.84 4.61 -19.66
N GLY A 281 -9.81 5.73 -20.40
CA GLY A 281 -10.85 6.75 -20.38
C GLY A 281 -10.54 7.83 -19.33
N TYR A 282 -11.57 8.60 -18.97
CA TYR A 282 -11.45 9.62 -17.91
C TYR A 282 -11.26 8.93 -16.55
N TRP A 283 -10.15 9.23 -15.89
CA TRP A 283 -9.82 8.68 -14.58
C TRP A 283 -10.27 9.63 -13.47
N LYS A 284 -11.18 9.15 -12.62
CA LYS A 284 -11.65 9.89 -11.46
C LYS A 284 -11.12 9.23 -10.19
N ASP A 285 -10.32 9.95 -9.45
CA ASP A 285 -9.82 9.55 -8.15
C ASP A 285 -9.85 10.74 -7.20
N ALA A 286 -10.00 10.50 -5.91
CA ALA A 286 -10.15 11.54 -4.90
C ALA A 286 -8.91 11.64 -4.00
N ALA A 287 -8.71 12.83 -3.44
CA ALA A 287 -7.68 13.06 -2.46
C ALA A 287 -8.16 13.98 -1.33
N ILE A 288 -7.47 13.91 -0.20
CA ILE A 288 -7.66 14.80 0.95
C ILE A 288 -6.32 15.45 1.28
N ARG A 289 -6.36 16.77 1.48
CA ARG A 289 -5.29 17.56 2.07
C ARG A 289 -5.64 17.84 3.53
N LEU A 290 -4.72 17.55 4.42
CA LEU A 290 -4.81 17.91 5.83
C LEU A 290 -3.79 18.99 6.17
N GLU A 291 -4.15 19.87 7.10
CA GLU A 291 -3.25 20.87 7.67
C GLU A 291 -3.46 20.92 9.18
N GLY A 292 -2.40 20.73 9.97
CA GLY A 292 -2.46 20.77 11.42
C GLY A 292 -2.09 19.45 12.11
N ALA A 293 -2.65 19.21 13.30
CA ALA A 293 -2.20 18.20 14.23
C ALA A 293 -2.29 16.75 13.68
N ALA A 294 -3.34 16.42 12.91
CA ALA A 294 -3.50 15.06 12.36
C ALA A 294 -2.44 14.67 11.33
N VAL A 295 -1.66 15.63 10.81
CA VAL A 295 -0.50 15.36 9.94
C VAL A 295 0.53 14.48 10.66
N TRP A 296 0.56 14.56 11.99
CA TRP A 296 1.44 13.73 12.82
C TRP A 296 1.28 12.23 12.56
N ASN A 297 0.05 11.75 12.43
CA ASN A 297 -0.18 10.33 12.14
C ASN A 297 0.52 9.90 10.84
N PHE A 298 0.41 10.70 9.77
CA PHE A 298 1.08 10.42 8.50
C PHE A 298 2.60 10.51 8.60
N THR A 299 3.10 11.47 9.37
CA THR A 299 4.54 11.61 9.63
C THR A 299 5.11 10.37 10.29
N VAL A 300 4.45 9.87 11.34
CA VAL A 300 4.86 8.65 12.04
C VAL A 300 4.71 7.41 11.16
N MET A 301 3.61 7.29 10.40
CA MET A 301 3.43 6.19 9.43
C MET A 301 4.59 6.11 8.46
N PHE A 302 4.96 7.24 7.85
CA PHE A 302 6.08 7.31 6.91
C PHE A 302 7.41 6.96 7.59
N LEU A 303 7.70 7.54 8.75
CA LEU A 303 8.96 7.33 9.46
C LEU A 303 9.12 5.88 9.95
N ASN A 304 8.04 5.22 10.34
CA ASN A 304 8.07 3.81 10.71
C ASN A 304 8.50 2.94 9.52
N VAL A 305 7.95 3.16 8.33
CA VAL A 305 8.40 2.44 7.13
C VAL A 305 9.84 2.81 6.79
N TRP A 306 10.16 4.11 6.82
CA TRP A 306 11.51 4.57 6.54
C TRP A 306 12.55 3.88 7.43
N ASN A 307 12.34 3.91 8.74
CA ASN A 307 13.26 3.33 9.71
C ASN A 307 13.33 1.79 9.64
N ALA A 308 12.30 1.12 9.19
CA ALA A 308 12.36 -0.31 8.96
C ALA A 308 13.35 -0.70 7.84
N PHE A 309 13.61 0.19 6.88
CA PHE A 309 14.53 -0.04 5.76
C PHE A 309 15.85 0.72 5.88
N ARG A 310 15.82 1.94 6.42
CA ARG A 310 16.98 2.81 6.67
C ARG A 310 16.88 3.40 8.08
N PRO A 311 17.30 2.67 9.12
CA PRO A 311 17.29 3.15 10.50
C PRO A 311 18.12 4.43 10.63
N GLN A 312 17.49 5.55 10.91
CA GLN A 312 18.14 6.85 11.04
C GLN A 312 17.62 7.64 12.24
N GLU A 313 16.29 7.63 12.43
CA GLU A 313 15.66 8.48 13.42
C GLU A 313 15.36 7.67 14.69
N THR A 314 15.79 8.17 15.82
CA THR A 314 15.44 7.64 17.15
C THR A 314 14.42 8.51 17.86
N ASP A 315 14.25 9.75 17.42
CA ASP A 315 13.31 10.73 17.94
C ASP A 315 12.57 11.38 16.76
N TYR A 316 11.23 11.24 16.73
CA TYR A 316 10.37 11.81 15.70
C TYR A 316 9.91 13.23 16.00
N THR A 317 10.13 13.74 17.22
CA THR A 317 9.63 15.06 17.65
C THR A 317 10.12 16.21 16.77
N ALA A 318 11.30 16.07 16.14
CA ALA A 318 11.83 17.03 15.18
C ALA A 318 10.93 17.22 13.94
N PHE A 319 10.07 16.25 13.65
CA PHE A 319 9.15 16.24 12.51
C PHE A 319 7.71 16.58 12.91
N ALA A 320 7.47 16.92 14.18
CA ALA A 320 6.15 17.25 14.69
C ALA A 320 5.57 18.51 14.03
N PRO A 321 4.24 18.62 13.91
CA PRO A 321 3.60 19.82 13.38
C PRO A 321 3.93 21.04 14.23
N THR A 322 4.25 22.12 13.56
CA THR A 322 4.61 23.42 14.20
C THR A 322 3.59 24.51 13.94
N ARG A 323 2.63 24.24 13.04
CA ARG A 323 1.55 25.17 12.69
C ARG A 323 0.22 24.47 12.90
N LEU A 324 -0.67 25.11 13.62
CA LEU A 324 -2.04 24.64 13.79
C LEU A 324 -2.97 25.61 13.02
N PRO A 325 -3.97 25.09 12.28
CA PRO A 325 -4.93 25.94 11.59
C PRO A 325 -5.81 26.68 12.60
N ALA A 326 -6.31 27.84 12.21
CA ALA A 326 -7.32 28.54 12.96
C ALA A 326 -8.63 27.74 12.91
N VAL A 327 -9.17 27.41 14.05
CA VAL A 327 -10.45 26.73 14.35
C VAL A 327 -10.98 25.77 13.28
N GLN A 328 -11.18 24.51 13.66
CA GLN A 328 -11.86 23.50 12.85
C GLN A 328 -13.00 22.87 13.63
N ASP A 329 -14.13 22.68 12.97
CA ASP A 329 -15.25 21.93 13.49
C ASP A 329 -15.11 20.48 13.09
N GLY A 330 -14.70 19.59 14.02
CA GLY A 330 -14.62 18.17 13.75
C GLY A 330 -13.39 17.51 14.33
N VAL A 331 -13.32 16.19 14.08
CA VAL A 331 -12.23 15.32 14.51
C VAL A 331 -11.70 14.57 13.30
N VAL A 332 -10.39 14.59 13.12
CA VAL A 332 -9.69 13.88 12.05
C VAL A 332 -8.80 12.79 12.66
N GLN A 333 -8.93 11.57 12.18
CA GLN A 333 -8.18 10.42 12.69
C GLN A 333 -7.61 9.60 11.52
N PRO A 334 -6.46 10.00 10.96
CA PRO A 334 -5.78 9.21 9.96
C PRO A 334 -5.29 7.89 10.55
N TYR A 335 -5.55 6.79 9.87
CA TYR A 335 -5.06 5.47 10.27
C TYR A 335 -4.59 4.68 9.04
N ALA A 336 -3.79 3.67 9.27
CA ALA A 336 -3.37 2.70 8.26
C ALA A 336 -3.77 1.31 8.71
N ASP A 337 -4.09 0.45 7.75
CA ASP A 337 -4.25 -0.98 7.93
C ASP A 337 -3.00 -1.71 7.42
N SER A 338 -2.65 -2.80 8.05
CA SER A 338 -1.43 -3.55 7.74
C SER A 338 -1.69 -5.05 7.81
N PRO A 339 -1.18 -5.84 6.85
CA PRO A 339 -1.23 -7.30 6.94
C PRO A 339 -0.23 -7.87 7.95
N LEU A 340 0.45 -7.02 8.72
CA LEU A 340 1.48 -7.41 9.68
C LEU A 340 0.93 -7.78 11.05
N ASP A 341 -0.29 -7.36 11.35
CA ASP A 341 -1.06 -7.73 12.54
C ASP A 341 -2.24 -8.64 12.17
N GLU A 342 -3.07 -8.98 13.15
CA GLU A 342 -4.23 -9.86 12.98
C GLU A 342 -5.56 -9.09 13.02
N GLU A 343 -5.53 -7.78 13.28
CA GLU A 343 -6.72 -6.95 13.38
C GLU A 343 -7.11 -6.37 12.02
N PRO A 344 -8.28 -6.70 11.46
CA PRO A 344 -8.77 -6.13 10.21
C PRO A 344 -9.36 -4.73 10.44
N LEU A 345 -8.51 -3.78 10.80
CA LEU A 345 -8.91 -2.45 11.25
C LEU A 345 -9.82 -1.74 10.24
N ALA A 346 -9.41 -1.71 8.97
CA ALA A 346 -10.18 -1.02 7.92
C ALA A 346 -11.53 -1.71 7.66
N GLU A 347 -11.57 -3.05 7.60
CA GLU A 347 -12.83 -3.78 7.40
C GLU A 347 -13.81 -3.51 8.55
N THR A 348 -13.32 -3.51 9.80
CA THR A 348 -14.14 -3.21 10.99
C THR A 348 -14.69 -1.78 10.96
N VAL A 349 -13.87 -0.79 10.56
CA VAL A 349 -14.32 0.60 10.40
C VAL A 349 -15.41 0.70 9.34
N TYR A 350 -15.27 0.04 8.18
CA TYR A 350 -16.31 0.01 7.15
C TYR A 350 -17.61 -0.62 7.67
N LEU A 351 -17.53 -1.76 8.37
CA LEU A 351 -18.68 -2.44 8.95
C LEU A 351 -19.39 -1.57 10.00
N ASP A 352 -18.63 -0.85 10.81
CA ASP A 352 -19.20 0.04 11.82
C ASP A 352 -19.94 1.23 11.16
N ILE A 353 -19.34 1.87 10.17
CA ILE A 353 -19.99 2.95 9.38
C ILE A 353 -21.28 2.44 8.73
N LEU A 354 -21.26 1.26 8.11
CA LEU A 354 -22.43 0.66 7.49
C LEU A 354 -23.53 0.34 8.51
N SER A 355 -23.15 -0.17 9.68
CA SER A 355 -24.12 -0.54 10.73
C SER A 355 -24.78 0.68 11.40
N GLN A 356 -24.08 1.81 11.42
CA GLN A 356 -24.58 3.08 11.99
C GLN A 356 -25.40 3.92 10.99
N ALA A 357 -25.30 3.65 9.69
CA ALA A 357 -25.95 4.42 8.67
C ALA A 357 -27.50 4.35 8.80
N GLN A 358 -28.15 5.52 8.86
CA GLN A 358 -29.59 5.62 9.04
C GLN A 358 -30.37 5.87 7.73
N ARG A 359 -29.69 6.36 6.69
CA ARG A 359 -30.33 6.70 5.41
C ARG A 359 -29.66 6.06 4.22
N TYR A 360 -28.36 6.33 4.00
CA TYR A 360 -27.59 5.78 2.88
C TYR A 360 -26.10 5.85 3.15
N VAL A 361 -25.35 4.97 2.47
CA VAL A 361 -23.89 5.01 2.33
C VAL A 361 -23.57 4.87 0.85
N TYR A 362 -22.75 5.78 0.32
CA TYR A 362 -22.20 5.68 -1.02
C TYR A 362 -20.73 5.35 -0.96
N ILE A 363 -20.31 4.26 -1.62
CA ILE A 363 -18.93 3.82 -1.68
C ILE A 363 -18.48 3.82 -3.14
N TYR A 364 -17.47 4.61 -3.45
CA TYR A 364 -16.82 4.65 -4.76
C TYR A 364 -15.45 4.01 -4.66
N THR A 365 -15.27 2.84 -5.24
CA THR A 365 -14.00 2.13 -5.26
C THR A 365 -13.92 1.20 -6.47
N PRO A 366 -12.75 1.10 -7.15
CA PRO A 366 -12.53 0.12 -8.20
C PRO A 366 -12.22 -1.28 -7.64
N TYR A 367 -12.03 -1.42 -6.32
CA TYR A 367 -11.54 -2.63 -5.66
C TYR A 367 -12.53 -3.18 -4.61
N LEU A 368 -13.82 -3.15 -4.91
CA LEU A 368 -14.81 -3.67 -3.96
C LEU A 368 -14.74 -5.21 -3.90
N ALA A 369 -13.90 -5.72 -3.02
CA ALA A 369 -13.88 -7.13 -2.66
C ALA A 369 -14.76 -7.36 -1.43
N VAL A 370 -16.02 -7.72 -1.66
CA VAL A 370 -17.01 -7.86 -0.58
C VAL A 370 -16.81 -9.22 0.11
N GLY A 371 -16.35 -9.18 1.37
CA GLY A 371 -16.34 -10.36 2.25
C GLY A 371 -17.77 -10.75 2.67
N CYS A 372 -17.92 -11.95 3.26
CA CYS A 372 -19.24 -12.42 3.70
C CYS A 372 -19.90 -11.48 4.71
N LEU A 373 -19.14 -10.89 5.63
CA LEU A 373 -19.65 -9.96 6.63
C LEU A 373 -20.17 -8.67 5.97
N LEU A 374 -19.42 -8.09 5.04
CA LEU A 374 -19.83 -6.89 4.32
C LEU A 374 -21.06 -7.14 3.44
N TYR A 375 -21.12 -8.33 2.80
CA TYR A 375 -22.26 -8.73 1.96
C TYR A 375 -23.54 -8.92 2.76
N THR A 376 -23.44 -9.43 3.99
CA THR A 376 -24.58 -9.70 4.88
C THR A 376 -24.89 -8.56 5.84
N SER A 377 -24.10 -7.47 5.84
CA SER A 377 -24.36 -6.29 6.65
C SER A 377 -25.74 -5.71 6.30
N PRO A 378 -26.57 -5.35 7.29
CA PRO A 378 -27.88 -4.83 7.03
C PRO A 378 -27.77 -3.52 6.25
N SER A 379 -28.18 -3.55 4.98
CA SER A 379 -28.41 -2.32 4.23
C SER A 379 -29.63 -1.63 4.80
N PRO A 380 -29.60 -0.35 5.12
CA PRO A 380 -30.83 0.38 5.44
C PRO A 380 -31.77 0.27 4.23
N ARG A 381 -32.93 -0.29 4.43
CA ARG A 381 -34.01 -0.42 3.43
C ARG A 381 -34.74 0.91 3.29
#